data_3e98b8163edaad5f58490f0a3185e89f
#
_entry.id   3e98b8163edaad5f58490f0a3185e89f
#
_cell.length_a   1.000
_cell.length_b   1.000
_cell.length_c   1.000
_cell.angle_alpha   90.00
_cell.angle_beta   90.00
_cell.angle_gamma   90.00
#
_symmetry.space_group_name_H-M   'P 1'
#
loop_
_entity.id
_entity.type
_entity.pdbx_description
1 polymer ?
#
loop_
_entity_poly.entity_id
_entity_poly.type
_entity_poly.pdbx_seq_one_letter_code
_entity_poly.pdbx_strand_id
1 'polypeptide(L)'
;MNSSGKRRLACGVGAVVAAVASATLAISAASASSDVTPPAGITVPADSARGAILVASLEGRNEVTAGAPVGQALELFGIQGNTLTYSVAWRGIGTPTEAHLHAGARGVDGPVVVPLFTTPRRAGGFASGAVTVPDSTLLAALRSDPGSFYADLHTTNFPGGAARAQLHLLTHPVATSGVAALQESVVLGSQIYACIQQPDGSFAFTQHDVAAHLIGGIHHTFVQPVTGPPQWQAPDGSAVSGTVVAKNGNGAGNIAELNLDATQIGASTGLLSHVVEVLRLNTVGGVAPTGVCDPQATPIVNVPYQADYIFING
;
A
#
# COMPACT_ATOMS: atom_id res chain seq x y z
N MET A 1 63.33 5.24 76.22
CA MET A 1 63.14 6.39 75.64
C MET A 1 62.37 6.08 74.34
N ASN A 2 61.11 6.09 74.40
CA ASN A 2 60.23 5.53 73.38
C ASN A 2 59.48 6.67 72.61
N SER A 3 59.69 6.74 71.34
CA SER A 3 58.90 7.61 70.50
C SER A 3 57.78 6.79 69.78
N SER A 4 56.62 7.06 70.23
CA SER A 4 55.38 6.44 69.68
C SER A 4 54.92 7.16 68.43
N GLY A 5 55.03 6.52 67.26
CA GLY A 5 54.53 7.03 65.99
C GLY A 5 53.07 6.71 65.86
N LYS A 6 52.25 7.79 65.78
CA LYS A 6 50.84 7.69 65.49
C LYS A 6 50.65 7.58 63.94
N ARG A 7 50.19 6.39 63.51
CA ARG A 7 49.73 6.21 62.14
C ARG A 7 48.32 6.81 62.01
N ARG A 8 48.15 7.77 61.12
CA ARG A 8 46.86 8.29 60.72
C ARG A 8 46.32 7.40 59.61
N LEU A 9 45.14 6.78 59.85
CA LEU A 9 44.37 6.13 58.83
C LEU A 9 43.69 7.21 57.99
N ALA A 10 44.01 7.25 56.70
CA ALA A 10 43.28 8.03 55.74
C ALA A 10 42.15 7.18 55.15
N CYS A 11 40.89 7.49 55.48
CA CYS A 11 39.73 6.95 54.78
C CYS A 11 39.66 7.57 53.40
N GLY A 12 40.02 6.79 52.38
CA GLY A 12 39.78 7.15 50.99
C GLY A 12 38.32 6.82 50.64
N VAL A 13 37.51 7.87 50.41
CA VAL A 13 36.19 7.72 49.82
C VAL A 13 36.40 7.46 48.33
N GLY A 14 36.27 6.22 47.92
CA GLY A 14 36.26 5.83 46.52
C GLY A 14 34.94 6.24 45.88
N ALA A 15 34.96 7.27 45.08
CA ALA A 15 33.84 7.58 44.18
C ALA A 15 33.77 6.51 43.07
N VAL A 16 32.77 5.65 43.14
CA VAL A 16 32.41 4.76 42.04
C VAL A 16 31.74 5.58 40.96
N VAL A 17 32.48 5.96 39.94
CA VAL A 17 31.91 6.52 38.71
C VAL A 17 31.35 5.36 37.92
N ALA A 18 30.03 5.18 37.97
CA ALA A 18 29.33 4.28 37.07
C ALA A 18 29.38 4.89 35.66
N ALA A 19 30.25 4.33 34.82
CA ALA A 19 30.24 4.64 33.39
C ALA A 19 28.99 4.00 32.79
N VAL A 20 27.98 4.83 32.53
CA VAL A 20 26.86 4.47 31.69
C VAL A 20 27.39 4.40 30.26
N ALA A 21 27.65 3.20 29.77
CA ALA A 21 27.93 2.94 28.38
C ALA A 21 26.65 3.16 27.58
N SER A 22 26.51 4.35 26.98
CA SER A 22 25.50 4.59 25.97
C SER A 22 25.84 3.76 24.74
N ALA A 23 25.20 2.60 24.60
CA ALA A 23 25.23 1.84 23.37
C ALA A 23 24.43 2.64 22.32
N THR A 24 25.11 3.46 21.55
CA THR A 24 24.57 3.98 20.30
C THR A 24 24.44 2.81 19.34
N LEU A 25 23.22 2.32 19.20
CA LEU A 25 22.87 1.43 18.09
C LEU A 25 23.08 2.24 16.81
N ALA A 26 24.22 2.09 16.17
CA ALA A 26 24.42 2.52 14.80
C ALA A 26 23.54 1.63 13.93
N ILE A 27 22.33 2.08 13.62
CA ILE A 27 21.57 1.55 12.50
C ILE A 27 22.39 1.91 11.27
N SER A 28 23.24 1.01 10.82
CA SER A 28 23.79 1.06 9.48
C SER A 28 22.60 1.03 8.54
N ALA A 29 22.21 2.19 8.03
CA ALA A 29 21.43 2.27 6.81
C ALA A 29 22.29 1.56 5.76
N ALA A 30 22.01 0.28 5.52
CA ALA A 30 22.45 -0.37 4.31
C ALA A 30 21.87 0.51 3.20
N SER A 31 22.73 1.23 2.52
CA SER A 31 22.41 1.88 1.26
C SER A 31 21.99 0.74 0.33
N ALA A 32 20.70 0.42 0.31
CA ALA A 32 20.13 -0.39 -0.73
C ALA A 32 20.39 0.39 -2.00
N SER A 33 21.35 -0.12 -2.77
CA SER A 33 21.62 0.34 -4.13
C SER A 33 20.30 0.40 -4.85
N SER A 34 19.88 1.60 -5.21
CA SER A 34 18.63 1.89 -5.89
C SER A 34 18.70 1.54 -7.37
N ASP A 35 19.06 0.29 -7.67
CA ASP A 35 18.77 -0.36 -8.95
C ASP A 35 17.44 -1.14 -8.84
N VAL A 36 16.42 -0.51 -8.23
CA VAL A 36 15.05 -0.92 -8.44
C VAL A 36 14.60 -0.26 -9.73
N THR A 37 14.89 -0.90 -10.85
CA THR A 37 14.13 -0.67 -12.07
C THR A 37 12.66 -0.85 -11.65
N PRO A 38 11.79 0.18 -11.81
CA PRO A 38 10.38 0.00 -11.52
C PRO A 38 9.90 -1.22 -12.32
N PRO A 39 9.08 -2.11 -11.74
CA PRO A 39 8.56 -3.23 -12.49
C PRO A 39 7.93 -2.67 -13.76
N ALA A 40 8.31 -3.20 -14.91
CA ALA A 40 7.80 -2.78 -16.21
C ALA A 40 6.28 -2.70 -16.10
N GLY A 41 5.71 -1.54 -16.43
CA GLY A 41 4.30 -1.28 -16.22
C GLY A 41 3.45 -2.43 -16.74
N ILE A 42 2.54 -2.93 -15.93
CA ILE A 42 1.61 -3.99 -16.32
C ILE A 42 0.64 -3.37 -17.29
N THR A 43 0.48 -3.98 -18.47
CA THR A 43 -0.50 -3.54 -19.44
C THR A 43 -1.57 -4.61 -19.61
N VAL A 44 -2.85 -4.20 -19.61
CA VAL A 44 -3.95 -5.05 -20.06
C VAL A 44 -4.01 -4.94 -21.58
N PRO A 45 -4.20 -6.05 -22.34
CA PRO A 45 -4.33 -6.00 -23.78
C PRO A 45 -5.43 -5.04 -24.25
N ALA A 46 -5.19 -4.35 -25.36
CA ALA A 46 -6.07 -3.27 -25.90
C ALA A 46 -7.54 -3.69 -26.14
N ASP A 47 -7.80 -4.96 -26.35
CA ASP A 47 -9.16 -5.50 -26.55
C ASP A 47 -10.04 -5.45 -25.29
N SER A 48 -9.45 -5.22 -24.12
CA SER A 48 -10.17 -5.09 -22.83
C SER A 48 -10.80 -3.70 -22.63
N ALA A 49 -10.48 -2.73 -23.48
CA ALA A 49 -10.77 -1.30 -23.30
C ALA A 49 -12.27 -0.90 -23.37
N ARG A 50 -13.16 -1.83 -23.65
CA ARG A 50 -14.63 -1.64 -23.54
C ARG A 50 -15.27 -2.50 -22.45
N GLY A 51 -14.46 -3.24 -21.68
CA GLY A 51 -14.88 -4.10 -20.59
C GLY A 51 -14.59 -3.49 -19.22
N ALA A 52 -15.00 -4.20 -18.16
CA ALA A 52 -14.60 -3.86 -16.81
C ALA A 52 -13.13 -4.22 -16.60
N ILE A 53 -12.37 -3.34 -15.92
CA ILE A 53 -11.01 -3.61 -15.50
C ILE A 53 -10.98 -3.69 -13.98
N LEU A 54 -10.41 -4.80 -13.49
CA LEU A 54 -10.22 -5.03 -12.08
C LEU A 54 -8.73 -4.98 -11.75
N VAL A 55 -8.42 -4.57 -10.53
CA VAL A 55 -7.07 -4.51 -10.00
C VAL A 55 -7.01 -5.18 -8.62
N ALA A 56 -5.89 -5.83 -8.32
CA ALA A 56 -5.59 -6.36 -7.00
C ALA A 56 -4.14 -6.06 -6.64
N SER A 57 -3.92 -5.49 -5.45
CA SER A 57 -2.60 -5.23 -4.86
C SER A 57 -2.32 -6.32 -3.83
N LEU A 58 -1.66 -7.40 -4.25
CA LEU A 58 -1.46 -8.59 -3.43
C LEU A 58 -0.30 -8.38 -2.46
N GLU A 59 -0.50 -8.82 -1.23
CA GLU A 59 0.51 -8.83 -0.18
C GLU A 59 0.46 -10.14 0.61
N GLY A 60 1.64 -10.65 1.01
CA GLY A 60 1.72 -11.88 1.80
C GLY A 60 1.09 -11.73 3.20
N ARG A 61 1.06 -10.51 3.75
CA ARG A 61 0.38 -10.25 5.04
C ARG A 61 -1.15 -10.34 4.97
N ASN A 62 -1.74 -10.33 3.78
CA ASN A 62 -3.18 -10.44 3.58
C ASN A 62 -3.64 -11.91 3.55
N GLU A 63 -2.71 -12.87 3.52
CA GLU A 63 -3.03 -14.29 3.59
C GLU A 63 -3.67 -14.64 4.94
N VAL A 64 -4.60 -15.59 4.92
CA VAL A 64 -5.21 -16.13 6.15
C VAL A 64 -4.23 -17.03 6.89
N THR A 65 -3.50 -17.85 6.14
CA THR A 65 -2.30 -18.53 6.61
C THR A 65 -1.08 -17.65 6.34
N ALA A 66 0.07 -17.93 6.97
CA ALA A 66 1.26 -17.10 6.77
C ALA A 66 1.74 -17.14 5.31
N GLY A 67 1.57 -16.04 4.61
CA GLY A 67 2.11 -15.81 3.27
C GLY A 67 3.58 -15.37 3.25
N ALA A 68 4.08 -14.96 2.10
CA ALA A 68 5.45 -14.48 1.95
C ALA A 68 5.62 -13.12 2.68
N PRO A 69 6.51 -13.01 3.69
CA PRO A 69 6.57 -11.83 4.58
C PRO A 69 6.81 -10.49 3.89
N VAL A 70 7.52 -10.51 2.74
CA VAL A 70 7.81 -9.32 1.91
C VAL A 70 7.22 -9.48 0.50
N GLY A 71 6.31 -10.43 0.36
CA GLY A 71 5.67 -10.77 -0.91
C GLY A 71 4.72 -9.68 -1.35
N GLN A 72 4.87 -9.22 -2.58
CA GLN A 72 3.96 -8.27 -3.23
C GLN A 72 3.73 -8.67 -4.68
N ALA A 73 2.51 -8.43 -5.16
CA ALA A 73 2.19 -8.51 -6.57
C ALA A 73 1.10 -7.50 -6.93
N LEU A 74 1.11 -7.07 -8.18
CA LEU A 74 0.05 -6.30 -8.77
C LEU A 74 -0.59 -7.13 -9.88
N GLU A 75 -1.90 -7.29 -9.83
CA GLU A 75 -2.67 -7.95 -10.88
C GLU A 75 -3.70 -7.01 -11.48
N LEU A 76 -3.78 -7.04 -12.82
CA LEU A 76 -4.82 -6.38 -13.60
C LEU A 76 -5.61 -7.43 -14.37
N PHE A 77 -6.93 -7.27 -14.38
CA PHE A 77 -7.84 -8.15 -15.10
C PHE A 77 -8.72 -7.33 -16.03
N GLY A 78 -8.86 -7.77 -17.28
CA GLY A 78 -9.83 -7.23 -18.23
C GLY A 78 -10.93 -8.25 -18.49
N ILE A 79 -12.21 -7.85 -18.37
CA ILE A 79 -13.35 -8.71 -18.66
C ILE A 79 -14.05 -8.22 -19.92
N GLN A 80 -13.99 -9.01 -20.99
CA GLN A 80 -14.68 -8.74 -22.25
C GLN A 80 -15.45 -9.99 -22.72
N GLY A 81 -16.77 -9.85 -22.87
CA GLY A 81 -17.62 -11.01 -23.16
C GLY A 81 -17.45 -12.08 -22.09
N ASN A 82 -17.03 -13.28 -22.51
CA ASN A 82 -16.71 -14.41 -21.63
C ASN A 82 -15.19 -14.63 -21.43
N THR A 83 -14.37 -13.70 -21.88
CA THR A 83 -12.92 -13.76 -21.73
C THR A 83 -12.48 -12.88 -20.56
N LEU A 84 -11.68 -13.44 -19.67
CA LEU A 84 -10.95 -12.75 -18.63
C LEU A 84 -9.47 -12.79 -19.02
N THR A 85 -8.91 -11.62 -19.35
CA THR A 85 -7.46 -11.42 -19.54
C THR A 85 -6.83 -11.05 -18.20
N TYR A 86 -5.59 -11.45 -17.98
CA TYR A 86 -4.84 -11.07 -16.78
C TYR A 86 -3.40 -10.69 -17.10
N SER A 87 -2.86 -9.82 -16.28
CA SER A 87 -1.42 -9.49 -16.21
C SER A 87 -1.03 -9.42 -14.74
N VAL A 88 0.06 -10.06 -14.37
CA VAL A 88 0.57 -10.07 -13.01
C VAL A 88 2.06 -9.77 -13.00
N ALA A 89 2.49 -8.85 -12.14
CA ALA A 89 3.89 -8.65 -11.78
C ALA A 89 4.07 -8.92 -10.28
N TRP A 90 5.17 -9.55 -9.90
CA TRP A 90 5.43 -9.91 -8.51
C TRP A 90 6.87 -9.65 -8.10
N ARG A 91 7.07 -9.48 -6.80
CA ARG A 91 8.38 -9.35 -6.14
C ARG A 91 8.33 -9.97 -4.74
N GLY A 92 9.46 -10.49 -4.28
CA GLY A 92 9.58 -11.02 -2.91
C GLY A 92 8.84 -12.33 -2.61
N ILE A 93 8.25 -13.00 -3.62
CA ILE A 93 7.51 -14.26 -3.42
C ILE A 93 8.16 -15.48 -4.08
N GLY A 94 9.21 -15.31 -4.87
CA GLY A 94 9.75 -16.37 -5.71
C GLY A 94 8.93 -16.55 -7.00
N THR A 95 9.12 -17.70 -7.68
CA THR A 95 8.38 -17.99 -8.92
C THR A 95 7.00 -18.56 -8.59
N PRO A 96 5.90 -17.92 -8.99
CA PRO A 96 4.56 -18.46 -8.80
C PRO A 96 4.36 -19.78 -9.54
N THR A 97 3.77 -20.74 -8.86
CA THR A 97 3.36 -22.04 -9.42
C THR A 97 1.94 -22.01 -9.93
N GLU A 98 1.07 -21.27 -9.24
CA GLU A 98 -0.36 -21.17 -9.53
C GLU A 98 -0.85 -19.75 -9.25
N ALA A 99 -1.95 -19.36 -9.91
CA ALA A 99 -2.69 -18.14 -9.64
C ALA A 99 -4.19 -18.40 -9.85
N HIS A 100 -5.01 -17.86 -8.96
CA HIS A 100 -6.44 -18.05 -8.97
C HIS A 100 -7.22 -16.79 -8.61
N LEU A 101 -8.49 -16.73 -9.07
CA LEU A 101 -9.49 -15.91 -8.40
C LEU A 101 -10.37 -16.82 -7.51
N HIS A 102 -10.65 -16.34 -6.32
CA HIS A 102 -11.47 -17.02 -5.32
C HIS A 102 -12.70 -16.18 -4.97
N ALA A 103 -13.80 -16.84 -4.57
CA ALA A 103 -14.92 -16.16 -3.93
C ALA A 103 -14.69 -16.14 -2.42
N GLY A 104 -14.68 -14.96 -1.81
CA GLY A 104 -14.48 -14.82 -0.37
C GLY A 104 -14.21 -13.38 0.04
N ALA A 105 -14.70 -13.02 1.23
CA ALA A 105 -14.41 -11.73 1.84
C ALA A 105 -12.95 -11.66 2.34
N ARG A 106 -12.48 -10.46 2.69
CA ARG A 106 -11.17 -10.25 3.30
C ARG A 106 -11.00 -11.11 4.56
N GLY A 107 -9.87 -11.82 4.66
CA GLY A 107 -9.55 -12.68 5.78
C GLY A 107 -10.32 -14.00 5.84
N VAL A 108 -11.00 -14.38 4.75
CA VAL A 108 -11.74 -15.65 4.64
C VAL A 108 -11.23 -16.43 3.43
N ASP A 109 -10.81 -17.68 3.63
CA ASP A 109 -10.49 -18.58 2.53
C ASP A 109 -11.76 -19.09 1.88
N GLY A 110 -11.82 -18.96 0.56
CA GLY A 110 -12.97 -19.38 -0.24
C GLY A 110 -12.57 -20.27 -1.41
N PRO A 111 -13.55 -20.84 -2.12
CA PRO A 111 -13.27 -21.71 -3.25
C PRO A 111 -12.67 -20.95 -4.43
N VAL A 112 -11.82 -21.64 -5.21
CA VAL A 112 -11.37 -21.16 -6.52
C VAL A 112 -12.58 -21.05 -7.45
N VAL A 113 -12.73 -19.88 -8.08
CA VAL A 113 -13.79 -19.62 -9.08
C VAL A 113 -13.22 -19.47 -10.49
N VAL A 114 -11.97 -18.98 -10.62
CA VAL A 114 -11.28 -18.87 -11.91
C VAL A 114 -9.82 -19.29 -11.73
N PRO A 115 -9.38 -20.42 -12.28
CA PRO A 115 -7.97 -20.73 -12.39
C PRO A 115 -7.35 -19.87 -13.52
N LEU A 116 -6.29 -19.11 -13.19
CA LEU A 116 -5.58 -18.26 -14.15
C LEU A 116 -4.45 -19.04 -14.82
N PHE A 117 -3.60 -19.66 -14.01
CA PHE A 117 -2.59 -20.62 -14.46
C PHE A 117 -2.27 -21.61 -13.34
N THR A 118 -1.86 -22.83 -13.74
CA THR A 118 -1.52 -23.94 -12.84
C THR A 118 -0.16 -24.54 -13.16
N THR A 119 0.68 -23.82 -13.85
CA THR A 119 2.04 -24.24 -14.20
C THR A 119 3.03 -23.17 -13.79
N PRO A 120 4.23 -23.56 -13.29
CA PRO A 120 5.25 -22.59 -12.90
C PRO A 120 5.56 -21.60 -14.03
N ARG A 121 5.58 -20.32 -13.69
CA ARG A 121 5.97 -19.25 -14.61
C ARG A 121 7.48 -19.07 -14.57
N ARG A 122 8.05 -18.58 -15.66
CA ARG A 122 9.50 -18.31 -15.71
C ARG A 122 9.85 -17.21 -14.69
N ALA A 123 11.03 -17.35 -14.09
CA ALA A 123 11.62 -16.28 -13.31
C ALA A 123 11.73 -15.01 -14.18
N GLY A 124 11.19 -13.90 -13.73
CA GLY A 124 11.16 -12.64 -14.49
C GLY A 124 10.19 -11.63 -13.90
N GLY A 125 9.47 -12.03 -12.84
CA GLY A 125 8.59 -11.11 -12.12
C GLY A 125 7.30 -10.74 -12.86
N PHE A 126 6.99 -11.39 -14.00
CA PHE A 126 5.81 -11.06 -14.82
C PHE A 126 5.20 -12.30 -15.49
N ALA A 127 3.86 -12.33 -15.56
CA ALA A 127 3.10 -13.27 -16.39
C ALA A 127 1.83 -12.59 -16.90
N SER A 128 1.32 -13.05 -18.05
CA SER A 128 0.04 -12.62 -18.59
C SER A 128 -0.63 -13.77 -19.34
N GLY A 129 -1.95 -13.67 -19.55
CA GLY A 129 -2.72 -14.65 -20.26
C GLY A 129 -4.19 -14.29 -20.35
N ALA A 130 -4.98 -15.24 -20.85
CA ALA A 130 -6.43 -15.13 -20.94
C ALA A 130 -7.04 -16.48 -20.62
N VAL A 131 -8.21 -16.45 -19.98
CA VAL A 131 -9.02 -17.62 -19.68
C VAL A 131 -10.47 -17.37 -20.12
N THR A 132 -11.13 -18.41 -20.59
CA THR A 132 -12.57 -18.35 -20.88
C THR A 132 -13.33 -18.69 -19.62
N VAL A 133 -14.24 -17.81 -19.20
CA VAL A 133 -15.15 -17.99 -18.06
C VAL A 133 -16.57 -18.14 -18.63
N PRO A 134 -17.09 -19.37 -18.77
CA PRO A 134 -18.41 -19.58 -19.38
C PRO A 134 -19.58 -19.13 -18.50
N ASP A 135 -19.34 -19.02 -17.19
CA ASP A 135 -20.36 -18.56 -16.23
C ASP A 135 -20.54 -17.04 -16.30
N SER A 136 -21.58 -16.62 -16.99
CA SER A 136 -21.96 -15.21 -17.13
C SER A 136 -22.38 -14.57 -15.80
N THR A 137 -22.91 -15.38 -14.84
CA THR A 137 -23.32 -14.90 -13.52
C THR A 137 -22.09 -14.55 -12.70
N LEU A 138 -21.05 -15.39 -12.74
CA LEU A 138 -19.76 -15.08 -12.11
C LEU A 138 -19.14 -13.81 -12.69
N LEU A 139 -19.12 -13.66 -14.02
CA LEU A 139 -18.58 -12.46 -14.66
C LEU A 139 -19.38 -11.19 -14.31
N ALA A 140 -20.70 -11.30 -14.15
CA ALA A 140 -21.52 -10.18 -13.68
C ALA A 140 -21.20 -9.85 -12.23
N ALA A 141 -21.03 -10.83 -11.35
CA ALA A 141 -20.67 -10.63 -9.95
C ALA A 141 -19.28 -10.00 -9.80
N LEU A 142 -18.27 -10.45 -10.56
CA LEU A 142 -16.93 -9.85 -10.59
C LEU A 142 -16.97 -8.36 -10.95
N ARG A 143 -17.91 -7.93 -11.80
CA ARG A 143 -18.08 -6.51 -12.19
C ARG A 143 -18.85 -5.69 -11.16
N SER A 144 -19.88 -6.25 -10.55
CA SER A 144 -20.81 -5.53 -9.67
C SER A 144 -20.39 -5.50 -8.21
N ASP A 145 -19.67 -6.54 -7.76
CA ASP A 145 -19.21 -6.71 -6.37
C ASP A 145 -17.82 -7.36 -6.32
N PRO A 146 -16.80 -6.71 -6.91
CA PRO A 146 -15.44 -7.27 -6.97
C PRO A 146 -14.85 -7.52 -5.58
N GLY A 147 -15.23 -6.74 -4.57
CA GLY A 147 -14.74 -6.88 -3.20
C GLY A 147 -15.13 -8.21 -2.51
N SER A 148 -16.09 -8.96 -3.06
CA SER A 148 -16.44 -10.32 -2.62
C SER A 148 -15.53 -11.40 -3.24
N PHE A 149 -14.54 -11.00 -4.02
CA PHE A 149 -13.55 -11.88 -4.65
C PHE A 149 -12.14 -11.44 -4.33
N TYR A 150 -11.21 -12.37 -4.36
CA TYR A 150 -9.79 -12.08 -4.19
C TYR A 150 -8.94 -12.84 -5.21
N ALA A 151 -7.79 -12.24 -5.54
CA ALA A 151 -6.72 -12.87 -6.29
C ALA A 151 -5.71 -13.47 -5.32
N ASP A 152 -5.10 -14.59 -5.70
CA ASP A 152 -4.15 -15.34 -4.90
C ASP A 152 -3.05 -15.93 -5.77
N LEU A 153 -1.79 -15.77 -5.34
CA LEU A 153 -0.60 -16.37 -5.94
C LEU A 153 -0.02 -17.43 -5.01
N HIS A 154 0.27 -18.60 -5.57
CA HIS A 154 0.92 -19.69 -4.86
C HIS A 154 2.36 -19.88 -5.34
N THR A 155 3.23 -20.38 -4.47
CA THR A 155 4.60 -20.78 -4.79
C THR A 155 4.95 -22.10 -4.14
N THR A 156 6.06 -22.71 -4.52
CA THR A 156 6.53 -23.94 -3.86
C THR A 156 6.73 -23.76 -2.35
N ASN A 157 7.15 -22.58 -1.90
CA ASN A 157 7.37 -22.29 -0.48
C ASN A 157 6.08 -21.92 0.27
N PHE A 158 5.07 -21.46 -0.45
CA PHE A 158 3.76 -21.04 0.06
C PHE A 158 2.65 -21.67 -0.78
N PRO A 159 2.45 -23.00 -0.66
CA PRO A 159 1.44 -23.70 -1.47
C PRO A 159 0.00 -23.39 -1.05
N GLY A 160 -0.21 -22.83 0.14
CA GLY A 160 -1.52 -22.37 0.62
C GLY A 160 -1.83 -20.91 0.32
N GLY A 161 -0.93 -20.20 -0.36
CA GLY A 161 -1.03 -18.77 -0.69
C GLY A 161 0.27 -18.03 -0.32
N ALA A 162 0.86 -17.35 -1.28
CA ALA A 162 2.05 -16.54 -1.10
C ALA A 162 1.71 -15.05 -0.94
N ALA A 163 0.71 -14.56 -1.67
CA ALA A 163 0.20 -13.21 -1.57
C ALA A 163 -1.22 -13.14 -2.14
N ARG A 164 -2.11 -12.40 -1.45
CA ARG A 164 -3.51 -12.23 -1.87
C ARG A 164 -3.99 -10.79 -1.73
N ALA A 165 -5.06 -10.43 -2.45
CA ALA A 165 -5.82 -9.20 -2.26
C ALA A 165 -7.25 -9.31 -2.79
N GLN A 166 -8.16 -8.50 -2.20
CA GLN A 166 -9.49 -8.29 -2.77
C GLN A 166 -9.39 -7.59 -4.12
N LEU A 167 -10.35 -7.87 -4.99
CA LEU A 167 -10.46 -7.20 -6.28
C LEU A 167 -11.10 -5.81 -6.11
N HIS A 168 -10.67 -4.86 -6.93
CA HIS A 168 -11.23 -3.52 -7.01
C HIS A 168 -11.53 -3.18 -8.48
N LEU A 169 -12.69 -2.57 -8.73
CA LEU A 169 -13.05 -2.09 -10.06
C LEU A 169 -12.39 -0.72 -10.31
N LEU A 170 -11.75 -0.52 -11.44
CA LEU A 170 -11.36 0.80 -11.89
C LEU A 170 -12.61 1.62 -12.22
N THR A 171 -12.64 2.87 -11.78
CA THR A 171 -13.78 3.78 -11.96
C THR A 171 -13.60 4.71 -13.15
N HIS A 172 -12.34 4.95 -13.54
CA HIS A 172 -12.02 5.78 -14.67
C HIS A 172 -12.09 4.98 -15.99
N PRO A 173 -12.79 5.44 -17.03
CA PRO A 173 -12.75 4.79 -18.33
C PRO A 173 -11.35 4.93 -18.93
N VAL A 174 -10.68 3.82 -19.15
CA VAL A 174 -9.33 3.79 -19.70
C VAL A 174 -9.35 3.73 -21.22
N ALA A 175 -8.36 4.38 -21.84
CA ALA A 175 -8.22 4.48 -23.28
C ALA A 175 -7.96 3.11 -23.94
N THR A 176 -8.20 3.02 -25.24
CA THR A 176 -8.14 1.80 -26.07
C THR A 176 -6.75 1.20 -26.25
N SER A 177 -5.70 1.84 -25.72
CA SER A 177 -4.29 1.45 -25.90
C SER A 177 -3.71 0.53 -24.84
N GLY A 178 -4.54 0.02 -23.93
CA GLY A 178 -4.11 -0.79 -22.79
C GLY A 178 -3.96 0.05 -21.51
N VAL A 179 -4.09 -0.60 -20.36
CA VAL A 179 -3.91 0.02 -19.04
C VAL A 179 -2.53 -0.30 -18.54
N ALA A 180 -1.77 0.72 -18.20
CA ALA A 180 -0.53 0.56 -17.46
C ALA A 180 -0.75 0.97 -16.00
N ALA A 181 -0.17 0.22 -15.07
CA ALA A 181 -0.29 0.49 -13.66
C ALA A 181 1.08 0.43 -12.96
N LEU A 182 1.29 1.33 -12.00
CA LEU A 182 2.44 1.37 -11.12
C LEU A 182 1.96 1.18 -9.68
N GLN A 183 2.57 0.27 -8.93
CA GLN A 183 2.30 0.05 -7.51
C GLN A 183 3.45 0.58 -6.66
N GLU A 184 3.13 1.49 -5.73
CA GLU A 184 4.09 2.05 -4.78
C GLU A 184 3.53 2.01 -3.37
N SER A 185 4.25 1.35 -2.46
CA SER A 185 3.85 1.20 -1.06
C SER A 185 4.40 2.34 -0.21
N VAL A 186 3.67 2.72 0.83
CA VAL A 186 4.13 3.68 1.83
C VAL A 186 5.27 3.06 2.65
N VAL A 187 6.43 3.70 2.62
CA VAL A 187 7.61 3.35 3.43
C VAL A 187 7.53 4.02 4.80
N LEU A 188 7.14 5.29 4.81
CA LEU A 188 6.93 6.09 6.01
C LEU A 188 5.76 7.03 5.76
N GLY A 189 4.72 6.93 6.60
CA GLY A 189 3.52 7.75 6.41
C GLY A 189 2.78 8.05 7.69
N SER A 190 2.18 9.24 7.74
CA SER A 190 1.25 9.67 8.79
C SER A 190 0.06 10.40 8.20
N GLN A 191 -1.14 10.07 8.66
CA GLN A 191 -2.29 10.91 8.53
C GLN A 191 -2.19 12.00 9.59
N ILE A 192 -2.40 13.25 9.22
CA ILE A 192 -2.27 14.41 10.09
C ILE A 192 -3.66 14.93 10.42
N TYR A 193 -3.97 15.03 11.70
CA TYR A 193 -5.25 15.52 12.19
C TYR A 193 -5.05 16.75 13.06
N ALA A 194 -5.92 17.75 12.89
CA ALA A 194 -5.97 18.93 13.74
C ALA A 194 -7.16 18.85 14.70
N CYS A 195 -6.98 19.32 15.91
CA CYS A 195 -8.04 19.49 16.89
C CYS A 195 -8.85 20.74 16.56
N ILE A 196 -10.02 20.57 15.93
CA ILE A 196 -10.85 21.64 15.38
C ILE A 196 -12.20 21.67 16.07
N GLN A 197 -12.71 22.91 16.35
CA GLN A 197 -14.04 23.09 16.88
C GLN A 197 -15.10 22.62 15.88
N GLN A 198 -16.03 21.82 16.36
CA GLN A 198 -17.14 21.30 15.61
C GLN A 198 -18.35 22.28 15.66
N PRO A 199 -19.34 22.14 14.78
CA PRO A 199 -20.52 23.01 14.79
C PRO A 199 -21.33 23.02 16.10
N ASP A 200 -21.24 21.93 16.89
CA ASP A 200 -21.88 21.78 18.19
C ASP A 200 -21.08 22.41 19.35
N GLY A 201 -19.92 23.02 19.03
CA GLY A 201 -19.01 23.63 20.00
C GLY A 201 -18.00 22.66 20.65
N SER A 202 -18.11 21.35 20.44
CA SER A 202 -17.12 20.38 20.88
C SER A 202 -15.84 20.49 20.03
N PHE A 203 -14.76 19.84 20.48
CA PHE A 203 -13.51 19.73 19.70
C PHE A 203 -13.26 18.29 19.31
N ALA A 204 -12.89 18.06 18.07
CA ALA A 204 -12.55 16.72 17.56
C ALA A 204 -11.37 16.79 16.57
N PHE A 205 -10.63 15.68 16.46
CA PHE A 205 -9.58 15.54 15.46
C PHE A 205 -10.19 15.40 14.06
N THR A 206 -9.88 16.35 13.20
CA THR A 206 -10.32 16.40 11.79
C THR A 206 -9.13 16.30 10.87
N GLN A 207 -9.31 15.62 9.72
CA GLN A 207 -8.24 15.50 8.72
C GLN A 207 -7.68 16.86 8.35
N HIS A 208 -6.37 17.02 8.47
CA HIS A 208 -5.66 18.25 8.22
C HIS A 208 -4.74 18.13 7.01
N ASP A 209 -3.98 17.04 6.95
CA ASP A 209 -3.00 16.76 5.89
C ASP A 209 -2.63 15.27 5.91
N VAL A 210 -1.72 14.90 5.04
CA VAL A 210 -1.01 13.63 5.03
C VAL A 210 0.46 13.92 4.74
N ALA A 211 1.36 13.16 5.33
CA ALA A 211 2.78 13.18 4.99
C ALA A 211 3.25 11.74 4.81
N ALA A 212 3.55 11.36 3.57
CA ALA A 212 4.06 10.04 3.29
C ALA A 212 5.14 10.04 2.21
N HIS A 213 6.05 9.09 2.34
CA HIS A 213 7.06 8.73 1.36
C HIS A 213 6.76 7.32 0.87
N LEU A 214 6.62 7.18 -0.44
CA LEU A 214 6.38 5.90 -1.10
C LEU A 214 7.72 5.35 -1.65
N ILE A 215 7.76 4.06 -1.92
CA ILE A 215 8.82 3.45 -2.74
C ILE A 215 8.92 4.25 -4.06
N GLY A 216 10.10 4.34 -4.67
CA GLY A 216 10.29 5.18 -5.87
C GLY A 216 10.42 6.68 -5.59
N GLY A 217 10.40 7.10 -4.31
CA GLY A 217 10.63 8.49 -3.92
C GLY A 217 9.43 9.41 -4.15
N ILE A 218 8.23 8.88 -4.35
CA ILE A 218 7.02 9.67 -4.49
C ILE A 218 6.63 10.22 -3.11
N HIS A 219 6.37 11.53 -3.06
CA HIS A 219 5.86 12.23 -1.89
C HIS A 219 4.33 12.37 -1.97
N HIS A 220 3.65 12.09 -0.86
CA HIS A 220 2.20 12.24 -0.75
C HIS A 220 1.87 13.23 0.37
N THR A 221 1.18 14.31 -0.01
CA THR A 221 0.71 15.40 0.86
C THR A 221 -0.67 15.88 0.38
N PHE A 222 -1.24 16.87 1.05
CA PHE A 222 -2.30 17.66 0.43
C PHE A 222 -1.68 18.80 -0.39
N VAL A 223 -2.34 19.24 -1.47
CA VAL A 223 -1.96 20.42 -2.24
C VAL A 223 -1.93 21.64 -1.32
N GLN A 224 -2.86 21.71 -0.40
CA GLN A 224 -2.97 22.72 0.64
C GLN A 224 -3.60 22.07 1.88
N PRO A 225 -3.02 22.24 3.08
CA PRO A 225 -3.60 21.70 4.31
C PRO A 225 -5.07 22.09 4.47
N VAL A 226 -5.88 21.18 5.02
CA VAL A 226 -7.31 21.30 5.31
C VAL A 226 -8.21 21.31 4.07
N THR A 227 -7.92 22.11 3.07
CA THR A 227 -8.83 22.41 1.95
C THR A 227 -8.38 21.87 0.62
N GLY A 228 -7.11 21.52 0.46
CA GLY A 228 -6.58 20.98 -0.78
C GLY A 228 -6.89 19.50 -0.94
N PRO A 229 -6.97 19.02 -2.19
CA PRO A 229 -7.02 17.58 -2.45
C PRO A 229 -5.68 16.91 -2.10
N PRO A 230 -5.68 15.58 -1.88
CA PRO A 230 -4.44 14.83 -1.80
C PRO A 230 -3.67 14.91 -3.12
N GLN A 231 -2.34 14.92 -3.04
CA GLN A 231 -1.44 14.93 -4.19
C GLN A 231 -0.30 13.94 -4.01
N TRP A 232 0.24 13.51 -5.14
CA TRP A 232 1.45 12.69 -5.25
C TRP A 232 2.42 13.36 -6.20
N GLN A 233 3.66 13.51 -5.78
CA GLN A 233 4.73 14.14 -6.55
C GLN A 233 5.91 13.19 -6.68
N ALA A 234 6.29 12.88 -7.90
CA ALA A 234 7.45 12.07 -8.22
C ALA A 234 8.75 12.90 -8.21
N PRO A 235 9.93 12.26 -8.07
CA PRO A 235 11.22 12.96 -8.08
C PRO A 235 11.52 13.71 -9.38
N ASP A 236 10.91 13.29 -10.49
CA ASP A 236 11.05 13.94 -11.82
C ASP A 236 10.18 15.20 -11.99
N GLY A 237 9.43 15.58 -10.96
CA GLY A 237 8.56 16.77 -10.96
C GLY A 237 7.17 16.53 -11.54
N SER A 238 6.88 15.34 -12.07
CA SER A 238 5.49 14.97 -12.43
C SER A 238 4.66 14.81 -11.16
N ALA A 239 3.42 15.28 -11.19
CA ALA A 239 2.54 15.22 -10.03
C ALA A 239 1.08 15.16 -10.42
N VAL A 240 0.28 14.52 -9.58
CA VAL A 240 -1.18 14.46 -9.71
C VAL A 240 -1.85 14.81 -8.39
N SER A 241 -3.03 15.41 -8.46
CA SER A 241 -3.97 15.53 -7.35
C SER A 241 -5.13 14.56 -7.54
N GLY A 242 -5.76 14.12 -6.44
CA GLY A 242 -6.83 13.14 -6.49
C GLY A 242 -8.17 13.65 -5.97
N THR A 243 -9.26 13.33 -6.67
CA THR A 243 -10.63 13.55 -6.19
C THR A 243 -11.26 12.19 -5.87
N VAL A 244 -11.72 11.99 -4.64
CA VAL A 244 -12.33 10.73 -4.21
C VAL A 244 -13.63 10.47 -4.95
N VAL A 245 -13.73 9.33 -5.65
CA VAL A 245 -14.93 8.88 -6.37
C VAL A 245 -15.55 7.63 -5.77
N ALA A 246 -14.75 6.79 -5.09
CA ALA A 246 -15.26 5.64 -4.33
C ALA A 246 -14.48 5.46 -3.03
N LYS A 247 -15.18 4.91 -2.01
CA LYS A 247 -14.63 4.68 -0.68
C LYS A 247 -15.13 3.34 -0.13
N ASN A 248 -14.19 2.46 0.21
CA ASN A 248 -14.47 1.13 0.76
C ASN A 248 -13.86 1.02 2.17
N GLY A 249 -14.60 0.48 3.12
CA GLY A 249 -14.09 0.21 4.46
C GLY A 249 -13.04 -0.91 4.43
N ASN A 250 -11.99 -0.78 5.24
CA ASN A 250 -10.94 -1.79 5.40
C ASN A 250 -10.80 -2.24 6.87
N GLY A 251 -11.93 -2.49 7.52
CA GLY A 251 -11.96 -2.93 8.91
C GLY A 251 -11.75 -1.79 9.93
N ALA A 252 -12.01 -2.10 11.18
CA ALA A 252 -11.85 -1.15 12.29
C ALA A 252 -10.36 -0.83 12.51
N GLY A 253 -10.04 0.45 12.75
CA GLY A 253 -8.68 0.90 12.99
C GLY A 253 -7.87 1.22 11.73
N ASN A 254 -8.42 0.99 10.54
CA ASN A 254 -7.79 1.32 9.27
C ASN A 254 -8.55 2.43 8.56
N ILE A 255 -7.83 3.36 7.93
CA ILE A 255 -8.46 4.31 7.02
C ILE A 255 -9.02 3.57 5.81
N ALA A 256 -10.07 4.11 5.21
CA ALA A 256 -10.74 3.48 4.07
C ALA A 256 -9.80 3.33 2.86
N GLU A 257 -10.05 2.31 2.06
CA GLU A 257 -9.54 2.20 0.70
C GLU A 257 -10.30 3.16 -0.22
N LEU A 258 -9.62 3.73 -1.21
CA LEU A 258 -10.18 4.78 -2.06
C LEU A 258 -9.88 4.51 -3.53
N ASN A 259 -10.82 4.91 -4.41
CA ASN A 259 -10.53 5.26 -5.79
C ASN A 259 -10.60 6.78 -5.91
N LEU A 260 -9.64 7.36 -6.62
CA LEU A 260 -9.55 8.80 -6.82
C LEU A 260 -9.31 9.09 -8.31
N ASP A 261 -10.15 9.91 -8.91
CA ASP A 261 -9.85 10.49 -10.22
C ASP A 261 -8.62 11.39 -10.10
N ALA A 262 -7.65 11.21 -10.98
CA ALA A 262 -6.40 11.95 -10.95
C ALA A 262 -6.42 13.12 -11.94
N THR A 263 -5.91 14.26 -11.48
CA THR A 263 -5.71 15.47 -12.29
C THR A 263 -4.24 15.85 -12.28
N GLN A 264 -3.67 16.02 -13.46
CA GLN A 264 -2.28 16.46 -13.63
C GLN A 264 -2.07 17.87 -13.05
N ILE A 265 -1.06 18.03 -12.18
CA ILE A 265 -0.70 19.33 -11.56
C ILE A 265 0.80 19.63 -11.63
N GLY A 266 1.65 18.68 -11.98
CA GLY A 266 3.11 18.81 -12.10
C GLY A 266 3.58 18.85 -13.54
N ALA A 267 4.81 18.42 -13.78
CA ALA A 267 5.40 18.33 -15.10
C ALA A 267 4.56 17.44 -16.04
N SER A 268 4.43 17.86 -17.30
CA SER A 268 3.64 17.15 -18.31
C SER A 268 4.30 15.88 -18.86
N THR A 269 5.51 15.59 -18.41
CA THR A 269 6.28 14.37 -18.71
C THR A 269 6.80 13.79 -17.40
N GLY A 270 7.02 12.49 -17.35
CA GLY A 270 7.55 11.79 -16.19
C GLY A 270 6.63 10.68 -15.68
N LEU A 271 6.98 10.14 -14.52
CA LEU A 271 6.39 8.93 -13.94
C LEU A 271 4.87 9.01 -13.76
N LEU A 272 4.37 10.17 -13.31
CA LEU A 272 2.94 10.37 -13.00
C LEU A 272 2.20 11.20 -14.07
N SER A 273 2.84 11.53 -15.21
CA SER A 273 2.28 12.46 -16.20
C SER A 273 1.04 11.97 -16.96
N HIS A 274 0.76 10.67 -16.94
CA HIS A 274 -0.39 10.06 -17.63
C HIS A 274 -1.35 9.36 -16.68
N VAL A 275 -1.20 9.58 -15.38
CA VAL A 275 -2.07 8.96 -14.37
C VAL A 275 -3.45 9.60 -14.43
N VAL A 276 -4.48 8.76 -14.57
CA VAL A 276 -5.90 9.14 -14.64
C VAL A 276 -6.71 8.68 -13.42
N GLU A 277 -6.22 7.66 -12.71
CA GLU A 277 -6.83 7.15 -11.47
C GLU A 277 -5.73 6.74 -10.48
N VAL A 278 -5.96 7.03 -9.20
CA VAL A 278 -5.12 6.55 -8.09
C VAL A 278 -5.99 5.72 -7.15
N LEU A 279 -5.54 4.51 -6.82
CA LEU A 279 -6.18 3.72 -5.78
C LEU A 279 -5.31 3.73 -4.53
N ARG A 280 -5.92 3.86 -3.36
CA ARG A 280 -5.32 3.60 -2.05
C ARG A 280 -5.87 2.31 -1.51
N LEU A 281 -5.05 1.27 -1.45
CA LEU A 281 -5.41 -0.11 -1.07
C LEU A 281 -4.58 -0.58 0.13
N ASN A 282 -4.93 -1.72 0.69
CA ASN A 282 -4.19 -2.40 1.76
C ASN A 282 -3.86 -1.49 2.96
N THR A 283 -4.79 -0.63 3.33
CA THR A 283 -4.57 0.36 4.40
C THR A 283 -4.41 -0.29 5.76
N VAL A 284 -3.46 0.20 6.56
CA VAL A 284 -3.25 -0.20 7.95
C VAL A 284 -3.08 1.04 8.80
N GLY A 285 -3.85 1.16 9.86
CA GLY A 285 -3.80 2.32 10.76
C GLY A 285 -4.36 3.61 10.16
N GLY A 286 -3.84 4.73 10.62
CA GLY A 286 -4.14 6.05 10.08
C GLY A 286 -5.46 6.68 10.55
N VAL A 287 -6.28 6.01 11.35
CA VAL A 287 -7.59 6.51 11.78
C VAL A 287 -7.41 7.62 12.82
N ALA A 288 -8.21 8.68 12.71
CA ALA A 288 -8.22 9.77 13.69
C ALA A 288 -8.46 9.24 15.12
N PRO A 289 -7.77 9.77 16.12
CA PRO A 289 -8.10 9.47 17.52
C PRO A 289 -9.55 9.83 17.81
N THR A 290 -10.22 8.99 18.59
CA THR A 290 -11.62 9.19 18.99
C THR A 290 -11.72 10.07 20.24
N GLY A 291 -12.89 10.72 20.43
CA GLY A 291 -13.19 11.53 21.60
C GLY A 291 -12.87 13.01 21.43
N VAL A 292 -13.08 13.76 22.51
CA VAL A 292 -12.83 15.20 22.55
C VAL A 292 -11.33 15.46 22.64
N CYS A 293 -10.84 16.41 21.87
CA CYS A 293 -9.46 16.88 21.95
C CYS A 293 -9.36 18.27 22.59
N ASP A 294 -8.16 18.66 23.01
CA ASP A 294 -7.86 19.98 23.53
C ASP A 294 -6.89 20.68 22.55
N PRO A 295 -7.32 21.77 21.87
CA PRO A 295 -6.49 22.48 20.91
C PRO A 295 -5.30 23.19 21.54
N GLN A 296 -5.29 23.44 22.86
CA GLN A 296 -4.16 24.02 23.55
C GLN A 296 -3.11 22.97 23.94
N ALA A 297 -3.57 21.75 24.31
CA ALA A 297 -2.70 20.67 24.74
C ALA A 297 -2.19 19.83 23.53
N THR A 298 -3.06 19.55 22.55
CA THR A 298 -2.74 18.71 21.40
C THR A 298 -3.38 19.28 20.13
N PRO A 299 -2.82 20.36 19.56
CA PRO A 299 -3.38 21.01 18.37
C PRO A 299 -3.33 20.12 17.13
N ILE A 300 -2.27 19.32 17.00
CA ILE A 300 -2.03 18.41 15.86
C ILE A 300 -1.59 17.05 16.36
N VAL A 301 -2.06 16.00 15.70
CA VAL A 301 -1.60 14.62 15.92
C VAL A 301 -1.26 13.95 14.58
N ASN A 302 -0.13 13.24 14.57
CA ASN A 302 0.32 12.42 13.44
C ASN A 302 0.01 10.96 13.76
N VAL A 303 -0.83 10.33 12.96
CA VAL A 303 -1.22 8.92 13.13
C VAL A 303 -0.55 8.09 12.05
N PRO A 304 0.39 7.20 12.40
CA PRO A 304 1.08 6.35 11.45
C PRO A 304 0.10 5.51 10.63
N TYR A 305 0.40 5.32 9.33
CA TYR A 305 -0.35 4.43 8.46
C TYR A 305 0.53 3.79 7.41
N GLN A 306 0.04 2.69 6.85
CA GLN A 306 0.56 2.05 5.65
C GLN A 306 -0.55 1.95 4.61
N ALA A 307 -0.17 1.93 3.35
CA ALA A 307 -1.06 1.70 2.21
C ALA A 307 -0.23 1.36 0.96
N ASP A 308 -0.86 0.74 -0.01
CA ASP A 308 -0.39 0.68 -1.38
C ASP A 308 -1.12 1.73 -2.21
N TYR A 309 -0.38 2.46 -3.01
CA TYR A 309 -0.93 3.36 -4.02
C TYR A 309 -0.72 2.74 -5.40
N ILE A 310 -1.81 2.60 -6.14
CA ILE A 310 -1.79 2.11 -7.52
C ILE A 310 -2.11 3.29 -8.43
N PHE A 311 -1.17 3.64 -9.29
CA PHE A 311 -1.30 4.72 -10.26
C PHE A 311 -1.65 4.11 -11.61
N ILE A 312 -2.82 4.45 -12.14
CA ILE A 312 -3.33 3.92 -13.40
C ILE A 312 -3.13 4.97 -14.48
N ASN A 313 -2.46 4.60 -15.56
CA ASN A 313 -2.25 5.44 -16.73
C ASN A 313 -3.40 5.24 -17.73
N GLY A 314 -3.89 6.32 -18.30
CA GLY A 314 -4.93 6.36 -19.34
C GLY A 314 -4.39 6.64 -20.73
#